data_5b71316c12ab24f0204e6f5b4f061c2e
#
_entry.id   5b71316c12ab24f0204e6f5b4f061c2e
#
_cell.length_a   1.000
_cell.length_b   1.000
_cell.length_c   1.000
_cell.angle_alpha   90.00
_cell.angle_beta   90.00
_cell.angle_gamma   90.00
#
_symmetry.space_group_name_H-M   'P 1'
#
loop_
_entity.id
_entity.type
_entity.pdbx_description
1 polymer ?
#
loop_
_entity_poly.entity_id
_entity_poly.type
_entity_poly.pdbx_seq_one_letter_code
_entity_poly.pdbx_strand_id
1 'polypeptide(L)'
;MIKAKDIMTKELITVSPKTEITKAAEILLEKGINGVPVVDSGRLVGILCQSDLIAQQKNLPIPSLFTLLDGFIPLGSAKNFEKTFQKIAATTVADSMTSDPVTVQPETSIEEIAAVMVDKYFHTLPVVEGKKLVGIIGKEDVL
;
A
#
# COMPACT_ATOMS: atom_id res chain seq x y z
N MET A 1 8.62 22.25 17.77
CA MET A 1 7.52 21.29 17.60
C MET A 1 7.77 20.43 16.37
N ILE A 2 7.69 19.13 16.52
CA ILE A 2 7.93 18.20 15.41
C ILE A 2 6.68 18.12 14.54
N LYS A 3 6.86 18.26 13.24
CA LYS A 3 5.79 18.25 12.25
C LYS A 3 6.02 17.11 11.24
N ALA A 4 5.00 16.80 10.45
CA ALA A 4 5.08 15.77 9.41
C ALA A 4 6.31 15.95 8.52
N LYS A 5 6.58 17.17 8.09
CA LYS A 5 7.73 17.47 7.21
C LYS A 5 9.08 17.13 7.82
N ASP A 6 9.15 17.06 9.15
CA ASP A 6 10.41 16.78 9.87
C ASP A 6 10.72 15.28 9.91
N ILE A 7 9.69 14.42 9.80
CA ILE A 7 9.84 12.97 9.96
C ILE A 7 9.47 12.18 8.69
N MET A 8 8.81 12.80 7.72
CA MET A 8 8.37 12.08 6.52
C MET A 8 9.54 11.64 5.65
N THR A 9 9.34 10.53 4.96
CA THR A 9 10.25 10.05 3.94
C THR A 9 9.93 10.79 2.65
N LYS A 10 10.93 11.46 2.07
CA LYS A 10 10.77 12.25 0.84
C LYS A 10 11.07 11.44 -0.42
N GLU A 11 11.80 10.35 -0.28
CA GLU A 11 12.06 9.43 -1.37
C GLU A 11 10.82 8.58 -1.59
N LEU A 12 10.02 8.98 -2.58
CA LEU A 12 8.68 8.41 -2.77
C LEU A 12 8.73 7.19 -3.66
N ILE A 13 8.16 6.09 -3.15
CA ILE A 13 7.87 4.90 -3.92
C ILE A 13 6.36 4.93 -4.15
N THR A 14 5.93 4.98 -5.41
CA THR A 14 4.51 5.08 -5.75
C THR A 14 4.14 4.06 -6.83
N VAL A 15 2.84 3.80 -6.95
CA VAL A 15 2.30 3.00 -8.05
C VAL A 15 1.15 3.77 -8.67
N SER A 16 0.73 3.35 -9.87
CA SER A 16 -0.42 3.96 -10.53
C SER A 16 -1.65 3.07 -10.35
N PRO A 17 -2.86 3.62 -10.57
CA PRO A 17 -4.09 2.78 -10.53
C PRO A 17 -4.05 1.64 -11.53
N LYS A 18 -3.31 1.78 -12.61
CA LYS A 18 -3.21 0.77 -13.67
C LYS A 18 -2.10 -0.25 -13.42
N THR A 19 -1.28 -0.07 -12.40
CA THR A 19 -0.24 -1.02 -12.04
C THR A 19 -0.86 -2.37 -11.70
N GLU A 20 -0.27 -3.46 -12.20
CA GLU A 20 -0.72 -4.80 -11.85
C GLU A 20 -0.52 -5.07 -10.37
N ILE A 21 -1.49 -5.76 -9.77
CA ILE A 21 -1.46 -6.00 -8.31
C ILE A 21 -0.23 -6.82 -7.90
N THR A 22 0.21 -7.74 -8.75
CA THR A 22 1.40 -8.55 -8.47
C THR A 22 2.65 -7.69 -8.40
N LYS A 23 2.75 -6.70 -9.28
CA LYS A 23 3.88 -5.77 -9.29
C LYS A 23 3.90 -4.91 -8.01
N ALA A 24 2.73 -4.42 -7.60
CA ALA A 24 2.60 -3.64 -6.37
C ALA A 24 2.98 -4.47 -5.14
N ALA A 25 2.54 -5.73 -5.11
CA ALA A 25 2.88 -6.64 -4.01
C ALA A 25 4.39 -6.90 -3.95
N GLU A 26 5.05 -7.06 -5.09
CA GLU A 26 6.51 -7.20 -5.15
C GLU A 26 7.20 -5.99 -4.52
N ILE A 27 6.72 -4.78 -4.83
CA ILE A 27 7.29 -3.54 -4.30
C ILE A 27 7.16 -3.51 -2.78
N LEU A 28 5.98 -3.88 -2.25
CA LEU A 28 5.76 -3.93 -0.80
C LEU A 28 6.73 -4.91 -0.12
N LEU A 29 6.95 -6.07 -0.72
CA LEU A 29 7.85 -7.09 -0.18
C LEU A 29 9.32 -6.67 -0.28
N GLU A 30 9.75 -6.23 -1.46
CA GLU A 30 11.16 -5.87 -1.70
C GLU A 30 11.60 -4.68 -0.84
N LYS A 31 10.71 -3.73 -0.62
CA LYS A 31 11.02 -2.53 0.16
C LYS A 31 10.68 -2.67 1.63
N GLY A 32 10.04 -3.78 2.02
CA GLY A 32 9.66 -4.00 3.42
C GLY A 32 8.70 -2.95 3.95
N ILE A 33 7.78 -2.47 3.12
CA ILE A 33 6.83 -1.43 3.51
C ILE A 33 5.42 -1.99 3.63
N ASN A 34 4.61 -1.35 4.49
CA ASN A 34 3.24 -1.80 4.77
C ASN A 34 2.22 -1.23 3.80
N GLY A 35 2.53 -0.15 3.14
CA GLY A 35 1.62 0.50 2.21
C GLY A 35 2.37 1.34 1.19
N VAL A 36 1.76 1.51 0.02
CA VAL A 36 2.32 2.29 -1.06
C VAL A 36 1.26 3.26 -1.58
N PRO A 37 1.62 4.56 -1.74
CA PRO A 37 0.68 5.53 -2.29
C PRO A 37 0.39 5.24 -3.76
N VAL A 38 -0.86 5.46 -4.15
CA VAL A 38 -1.31 5.33 -5.54
C VAL A 38 -1.49 6.73 -6.10
N VAL A 39 -0.74 7.03 -7.15
CA VAL A 39 -0.68 8.38 -7.74
C VAL A 39 -1.11 8.31 -9.19
N ASP A 40 -1.95 9.24 -9.61
CA ASP A 40 -2.37 9.39 -10.99
C ASP A 40 -2.17 10.85 -11.41
N SER A 41 -1.34 11.05 -12.43
CA SER A 41 -1.02 12.40 -12.94
C SER A 41 -0.53 13.35 -11.86
N GLY A 42 0.30 12.85 -10.95
CA GLY A 42 0.88 13.63 -9.86
C GLY A 42 -0.02 13.82 -8.64
N ARG A 43 -1.24 13.30 -8.67
CA ARG A 43 -2.20 13.43 -7.57
C ARG A 43 -2.38 12.12 -6.84
N LEU A 44 -2.45 12.20 -5.52
CA LEU A 44 -2.75 11.03 -4.70
C LEU A 44 -4.22 10.63 -4.90
N VAL A 45 -4.45 9.39 -5.33
CA VAL A 45 -5.80 8.87 -5.56
C VAL A 45 -6.16 7.71 -4.64
N GLY A 46 -5.19 7.12 -3.95
CA GLY A 46 -5.46 6.03 -3.05
C GLY A 46 -4.20 5.56 -2.34
N ILE A 47 -4.36 4.52 -1.55
CA ILE A 47 -3.25 3.83 -0.92
C ILE A 47 -3.50 2.33 -1.00
N LEU A 48 -2.45 1.57 -1.27
CA LEU A 48 -2.51 0.11 -1.28
C LEU A 48 -1.70 -0.43 -0.12
N CYS A 49 -2.36 -1.10 0.80
CA CYS A 49 -1.74 -1.68 1.98
C CYS A 49 -1.71 -3.20 1.88
N GLN A 50 -0.86 -3.84 2.69
CA GLN A 50 -0.83 -5.30 2.77
C GLN A 50 -2.21 -5.88 3.10
N SER A 51 -2.97 -5.19 3.96
CA SER A 51 -4.32 -5.62 4.32
C SER A 51 -5.28 -5.68 3.13
N ASP A 52 -5.09 -4.79 2.14
CA ASP A 52 -5.92 -4.78 0.93
C ASP A 52 -5.67 -6.04 0.09
N LEU A 53 -4.43 -6.51 0.06
CA LEU A 53 -4.07 -7.73 -0.65
C LEU A 53 -4.65 -8.97 0.04
N ILE A 54 -4.65 -8.97 1.36
CA ILE A 54 -5.23 -10.07 2.13
C ILE A 54 -6.75 -10.13 1.93
N ALA A 55 -7.41 -8.96 1.92
CA ALA A 55 -8.85 -8.89 1.68
C ALA A 55 -9.22 -9.46 0.31
N GLN A 56 -8.41 -9.20 -0.71
CA GLN A 56 -8.64 -9.73 -2.04
C GLN A 56 -8.51 -11.25 -2.08
N GLN A 57 -7.62 -11.83 -1.28
CA GLN A 57 -7.44 -13.27 -1.20
C GLN A 57 -8.67 -14.00 -0.67
N LYS A 58 -9.48 -13.35 0.15
CA LYS A 58 -10.71 -13.95 0.68
C LYS A 58 -11.70 -14.29 -0.42
N ASN A 59 -11.62 -13.61 -1.54
CA ASN A 59 -12.51 -13.83 -2.67
C ASN A 59 -11.97 -14.84 -3.68
N LEU A 60 -10.76 -15.32 -3.45
CA LEU A 60 -10.10 -16.29 -4.34
C LEU A 60 -9.55 -17.44 -3.50
N PRO A 61 -9.84 -18.70 -3.87
CA PRO A 61 -9.38 -19.86 -3.09
C PRO A 61 -7.91 -20.17 -3.39
N ILE A 62 -7.00 -19.29 -2.99
CA ILE A 62 -5.59 -19.40 -3.30
C ILE A 62 -4.72 -19.19 -2.07
N PRO A 63 -3.47 -19.67 -2.10
CA PRO A 63 -2.46 -19.31 -1.10
C PRO A 63 -2.22 -17.81 -1.10
N SER A 64 -1.65 -17.31 -0.01
CA SER A 64 -1.32 -15.91 0.13
C SER A 64 -0.57 -15.38 -1.11
N LEU A 65 -0.95 -14.18 -1.58
CA LEU A 65 -0.24 -13.53 -2.69
C LEU A 65 1.24 -13.37 -2.35
N PHE A 66 1.56 -13.08 -1.09
CA PHE A 66 2.96 -12.99 -0.64
C PHE A 66 3.66 -14.34 -0.70
N THR A 67 2.95 -15.42 -0.40
CA THR A 67 3.48 -16.78 -0.54
C THR A 67 3.79 -17.10 -1.99
N LEU A 68 2.93 -16.66 -2.91
CA LEU A 68 3.15 -16.83 -4.35
C LEU A 68 4.39 -16.08 -4.81
N LEU A 69 4.57 -14.86 -4.33
CA LEU A 69 5.71 -14.03 -4.70
C LEU A 69 7.02 -14.58 -4.14
N ASP A 70 6.96 -15.27 -3.00
CA ASP A 70 8.13 -15.94 -2.42
C ASP A 70 8.50 -17.21 -3.18
N GLY A 71 7.73 -17.58 -4.19
CA GLY A 71 8.00 -18.74 -5.01
C GLY A 71 7.48 -20.05 -4.45
N PHE A 72 6.70 -20.00 -3.39
CA PHE A 72 6.11 -21.21 -2.81
C PHE A 72 4.87 -21.60 -3.59
N ILE A 73 4.92 -22.80 -4.21
CA ILE A 73 3.80 -23.33 -4.97
C ILE A 73 3.35 -24.63 -4.30
N PRO A 74 2.10 -24.71 -3.79
CA PRO A 74 1.60 -25.95 -3.22
C PRO A 74 1.56 -27.06 -4.26
N LEU A 75 2.07 -28.23 -3.89
CA LEU A 75 2.04 -29.40 -4.77
C LEU A 75 0.59 -29.86 -4.96
N GLY A 76 0.23 -30.19 -6.19
CA GLY A 76 -1.09 -30.72 -6.51
C GLY A 76 -2.11 -29.70 -6.96
N SER A 77 -1.77 -28.40 -6.96
CA SER A 77 -2.70 -27.37 -7.40
C SER A 77 -2.21 -26.58 -8.61
N ALA A 78 -1.31 -27.14 -9.41
CA ALA A 78 -0.67 -26.43 -10.51
C ALA A 78 -1.64 -25.82 -11.51
N LYS A 79 -2.66 -26.58 -11.95
CA LYS A 79 -3.63 -26.08 -12.93
C LYS A 79 -4.52 -24.98 -12.35
N ASN A 80 -4.99 -25.17 -11.14
CA ASN A 80 -5.80 -24.16 -10.45
C ASN A 80 -4.97 -22.94 -10.10
N PHE A 81 -3.69 -23.15 -9.79
CA PHE A 81 -2.76 -22.08 -9.51
C PHE A 81 -2.58 -21.16 -10.70
N GLU A 82 -2.35 -21.71 -11.90
CA GLU A 82 -2.18 -20.90 -13.10
C GLU A 82 -3.39 -20.04 -13.40
N LYS A 83 -4.60 -20.62 -13.34
CA LYS A 83 -5.83 -19.87 -13.58
C LYS A 83 -6.01 -18.76 -12.55
N THR A 84 -5.75 -19.08 -11.31
CA THR A 84 -5.91 -18.12 -10.23
C THR A 84 -4.85 -17.02 -10.32
N PHE A 85 -3.59 -17.39 -10.61
CA PHE A 85 -2.52 -16.44 -10.82
C PHE A 85 -2.84 -15.49 -11.97
N GLN A 86 -3.39 -15.99 -13.07
CA GLN A 86 -3.77 -15.14 -14.19
C GLN A 86 -4.86 -14.16 -13.81
N LYS A 87 -5.82 -14.57 -13.00
CA LYS A 87 -6.87 -13.67 -12.51
C LYS A 87 -6.28 -12.57 -11.63
N ILE A 88 -5.35 -12.92 -10.75
CA ILE A 88 -4.67 -11.95 -9.89
C ILE A 88 -3.83 -11.01 -10.73
N ALA A 89 -3.06 -11.55 -11.68
CA ALA A 89 -2.19 -10.75 -12.54
C ALA A 89 -2.98 -9.77 -13.40
N ALA A 90 -4.23 -10.11 -13.73
CA ALA A 90 -5.12 -9.24 -14.49
C ALA A 90 -5.74 -8.14 -13.61
N THR A 91 -5.64 -8.26 -12.29
CA THR A 91 -6.19 -7.28 -11.35
C THR A 91 -5.23 -6.11 -11.22
N THR A 92 -5.76 -4.90 -11.23
CA THR A 92 -4.95 -3.69 -11.06
C THR A 92 -5.05 -3.16 -9.64
N VAL A 93 -4.13 -2.26 -9.30
CA VAL A 93 -4.12 -1.57 -8.00
C VAL A 93 -5.45 -0.87 -7.76
N ALA A 94 -6.07 -0.28 -8.79
CA ALA A 94 -7.36 0.41 -8.66
C ALA A 94 -8.45 -0.50 -8.10
N ASP A 95 -8.39 -1.80 -8.40
CA ASP A 95 -9.40 -2.76 -7.94
C ASP A 95 -9.30 -3.09 -6.45
N SER A 96 -8.14 -2.86 -5.85
CA SER A 96 -7.87 -3.26 -4.46
C SER A 96 -7.50 -2.10 -3.54
N MET A 97 -7.08 -0.97 -4.08
CA MET A 97 -6.64 0.17 -3.26
C MET A 97 -7.79 0.74 -2.42
N THR A 98 -7.41 1.38 -1.32
CA THR A 98 -8.34 2.21 -0.56
C THR A 98 -8.38 3.57 -1.22
N SER A 99 -9.56 3.98 -1.71
CA SER A 99 -9.77 5.31 -2.29
C SER A 99 -9.95 6.32 -1.16
N ASP A 100 -9.61 7.57 -1.44
CA ASP A 100 -9.71 8.65 -0.45
C ASP A 100 -9.00 8.31 0.86
N PRO A 101 -7.69 8.05 0.80
CA PRO A 101 -6.95 7.68 2.02
C PRO A 101 -6.89 8.85 2.99
N VAL A 102 -6.77 8.53 4.27
CA VAL A 102 -6.50 9.55 5.28
C VAL A 102 -5.10 10.10 5.04
N THR A 103 -4.98 11.41 4.97
CA THR A 103 -3.72 12.10 4.69
C THR A 103 -3.42 13.13 5.78
N VAL A 104 -2.17 13.55 5.83
CA VAL A 104 -1.75 14.66 6.69
C VAL A 104 -1.02 15.68 5.82
N GLN A 105 -0.85 16.88 6.37
CA GLN A 105 -0.13 17.94 5.69
C GLN A 105 1.29 18.07 6.26
N PRO A 106 2.21 18.73 5.53
CA PRO A 106 3.57 18.92 6.05
C PRO A 106 3.62 19.61 7.41
N GLU A 107 2.64 20.46 7.70
CA GLU A 107 2.57 21.22 8.96
C GLU A 107 1.83 20.49 10.08
N THR A 108 1.28 19.31 9.80
CA THR A 108 0.55 18.52 10.83
C THR A 108 1.52 18.11 11.94
N SER A 109 1.10 18.28 13.19
CA SER A 109 1.94 17.95 14.35
C SER A 109 2.09 16.45 14.55
N ILE A 110 3.19 16.04 15.18
CA ILE A 110 3.44 14.63 15.47
C ILE A 110 2.36 14.04 16.39
N GLU A 111 1.81 14.86 17.29
CA GLU A 111 0.73 14.43 18.19
C GLU A 111 -0.52 14.06 17.40
N GLU A 112 -0.88 14.86 16.41
CA GLU A 112 -2.03 14.56 15.55
C GLU A 112 -1.77 13.31 14.70
N ILE A 113 -0.55 13.19 14.20
CA ILE A 113 -0.16 12.01 13.38
C ILE A 113 -0.29 10.75 14.23
N ALA A 114 0.27 10.76 15.43
CA ALA A 114 0.21 9.61 16.34
C ALA A 114 -1.23 9.25 16.69
N ALA A 115 -2.07 10.25 16.95
CA ALA A 115 -3.48 10.03 17.26
C ALA A 115 -4.21 9.38 16.10
N VAL A 116 -3.96 9.84 14.87
CA VAL A 116 -4.60 9.26 13.67
C VAL A 116 -4.17 7.81 13.50
N MET A 117 -2.89 7.51 13.68
CA MET A 117 -2.39 6.14 13.54
C MET A 117 -2.99 5.19 14.57
N VAL A 118 -3.11 5.65 15.82
CA VAL A 118 -3.68 4.83 16.89
C VAL A 118 -5.18 4.66 16.71
N ASP A 119 -5.90 5.75 16.49
CA ASP A 119 -7.37 5.74 16.42
C ASP A 119 -7.90 5.00 15.18
N LYS A 120 -7.17 5.07 14.07
CA LYS A 120 -7.60 4.48 12.80
C LYS A 120 -6.83 3.21 12.45
N TYR A 121 -5.87 2.80 13.26
CA TYR A 121 -5.04 1.61 13.03
C TYR A 121 -4.25 1.67 11.71
N PHE A 122 -3.82 2.86 11.31
CA PHE A 122 -3.00 3.03 10.11
C PHE A 122 -1.53 2.84 10.42
N HIS A 123 -0.82 2.17 9.51
CA HIS A 123 0.63 1.98 9.61
C HIS A 123 1.39 2.93 8.67
N THR A 124 0.69 3.58 7.76
CA THR A 124 1.29 4.42 6.73
C THR A 124 0.34 5.57 6.43
N LEU A 125 0.87 6.80 6.43
CA LEU A 125 0.10 8.00 6.13
C LEU A 125 0.79 8.79 5.03
N PRO A 126 0.10 9.07 3.92
CA PRO A 126 0.63 9.99 2.90
C PRO A 126 0.60 11.43 3.42
N VAL A 127 1.64 12.18 3.06
CA VAL A 127 1.72 13.62 3.34
C VAL A 127 1.47 14.36 2.02
N VAL A 128 0.47 15.21 2.01
CA VAL A 128 0.07 15.92 0.79
C VAL A 128 0.05 17.43 1.00
N GLU A 129 0.34 18.16 -0.07
CA GLU A 129 0.11 19.61 -0.18
C GLU A 129 -0.98 19.78 -1.24
N GLY A 130 -2.18 20.13 -0.80
CA GLY A 130 -3.34 20.08 -1.67
C GLY A 130 -3.61 18.63 -2.05
N LYS A 131 -3.46 18.28 -3.33
CA LYS A 131 -3.63 16.91 -3.82
C LYS A 131 -2.31 16.26 -4.22
N LYS A 132 -1.20 17.00 -4.11
CA LYS A 132 0.12 16.52 -4.49
C LYS A 132 0.79 15.78 -3.33
N LEU A 133 1.24 14.56 -3.61
CA LEU A 133 1.99 13.78 -2.64
C LEU A 133 3.39 14.36 -2.48
N VAL A 134 3.78 14.69 -1.24
CA VAL A 134 5.11 15.25 -0.95
C VAL A 134 5.94 14.40 0.00
N GLY A 135 5.34 13.42 0.66
CA GLY A 135 6.07 12.53 1.54
C GLY A 135 5.19 11.40 2.03
N ILE A 136 5.79 10.51 2.81
CA ILE A 136 5.07 9.41 3.43
C ILE A 136 5.61 9.18 4.84
N ILE A 137 4.73 8.84 5.77
CA ILE A 137 5.08 8.57 7.15
C ILE A 137 4.67 7.15 7.49
N GLY A 138 5.64 6.33 7.90
CA GLY A 138 5.38 5.01 8.40
C GLY A 138 5.28 5.01 9.92
N LYS A 139 4.75 3.93 10.46
CA LYS A 139 4.63 3.76 11.92
C LYS A 139 5.98 3.94 12.62
N GLU A 140 7.04 3.43 12.04
CA GLU A 140 8.39 3.50 12.59
C GLU A 140 8.94 4.92 12.65
N ASP A 141 8.42 5.84 11.84
CA ASP A 141 8.86 7.24 11.86
C ASP A 141 8.33 8.00 13.07
N VAL A 142 7.27 7.49 13.69
CA VAL A 142 6.58 8.13 14.80
C VAL A 142 7.02 7.55 16.15
N LEU A 143 7.39 6.29 16.18
CA LEU A 143 7.75 5.57 17.40
C LEU A 143 9.20 5.72 17.80
#